data_e91432f81aadd4cfb1b9e474014c08fc
#
_entry.id   e91432f81aadd4cfb1b9e474014c08fc
#
_cell.length_a   1.000
_cell.length_b   1.000
_cell.length_c   1.000
_cell.angle_alpha   90.00
_cell.angle_beta   90.00
_cell.angle_gamma   90.00
#
_symmetry.space_group_name_H-M   'P 1'
#
loop_
_entity.id
_entity.type
_entity.pdbx_description
1 polymer ?
#
loop_
_entity_poly.entity_id
_entity_poly.type
_entity_poly.pdbx_seq_one_letter_code
_entity_poly.pdbx_strand_id
1 'polypeptide(L)'
;MIDARHTVSTACQFINVPMGIWVDEKGRVVRPAEPAWTTDQTMKIGAKSIVTEGTAYLTALRDWVANGERSKFVLSDEEFARRVKPRSQAEMEADASFKLAVYFHEKGNNDLAQKYWAKAESLNPDDWNYHRQDWSFTPDQAGKKWLEKFQKLDGSYYPKLDIKP
;
A
#
# COMPACT_ATOMS: atom_id res chain seq x y z
N MET A 1 -9.21 -1.32 -15.10
CA MET A 1 -9.85 -2.20 -14.09
C MET A 1 -9.96 -1.42 -12.78
N ILE A 2 -11.09 -1.51 -12.08
CA ILE A 2 -11.28 -0.92 -10.74
C ILE A 2 -11.30 -2.07 -9.73
N ASP A 3 -10.45 -2.02 -8.71
CA ASP A 3 -10.37 -3.02 -7.64
C ASP A 3 -11.31 -2.66 -6.47
N ALA A 4 -12.60 -2.59 -6.76
CA ALA A 4 -13.63 -2.15 -5.81
C ALA A 4 -13.73 -3.01 -4.53
N ARG A 5 -13.21 -4.23 -4.57
CA ARG A 5 -13.22 -5.16 -3.42
C ARG A 5 -11.85 -5.36 -2.78
N HIS A 6 -10.88 -4.55 -3.16
CA HIS A 6 -9.50 -4.66 -2.66
C HIS A 6 -8.88 -6.06 -2.80
N THR A 7 -9.28 -6.81 -3.84
CA THR A 7 -8.78 -8.18 -4.07
C THR A 7 -7.32 -8.16 -4.52
N VAL A 8 -7.00 -7.30 -5.49
CA VAL A 8 -5.64 -7.16 -6.01
C VAL A 8 -4.74 -6.47 -5.00
N SER A 9 -5.19 -5.36 -4.41
CA SER A 9 -4.42 -4.63 -3.41
C SER A 9 -4.08 -5.50 -2.19
N THR A 10 -5.03 -6.31 -1.71
CA THR A 10 -4.79 -7.28 -0.63
C THR A 10 -3.80 -8.38 -1.06
N ALA A 11 -3.99 -8.98 -2.24
CA ALA A 11 -3.12 -10.05 -2.72
C ALA A 11 -1.68 -9.56 -2.94
N CYS A 12 -1.51 -8.33 -3.40
CA CYS A 12 -0.22 -7.68 -3.62
C CYS A 12 0.35 -6.99 -2.38
N GLN A 13 -0.33 -7.04 -1.25
CA GLN A 13 0.07 -6.38 0.01
C GLN A 13 0.29 -4.86 -0.14
N PHE A 14 -0.58 -4.20 -0.92
CA PHE A 14 -0.55 -2.74 -1.01
C PHE A 14 -1.14 -2.13 0.25
N ILE A 15 -0.32 -1.44 1.02
CA ILE A 15 -0.71 -0.80 2.29
C ILE A 15 -0.96 0.71 2.15
N ASN A 16 -0.68 1.27 0.99
CA ASN A 16 -0.88 2.69 0.68
C ASN A 16 -0.95 2.88 -0.86
N VAL A 17 -1.12 4.12 -1.32
CA VAL A 17 -1.12 4.49 -2.74
C VAL A 17 -0.25 5.74 -2.96
N PRO A 18 0.50 5.81 -4.07
CA PRO A 18 0.65 4.81 -5.12
C PRO A 18 1.66 3.70 -4.73
N MET A 19 1.29 2.47 -5.02
CA MET A 19 2.20 1.31 -4.93
C MET A 19 2.12 0.47 -6.21
N GLY A 20 3.17 -0.25 -6.53
CA GLY A 20 3.26 -1.11 -7.70
C GLY A 20 3.99 -2.42 -7.40
N ILE A 21 3.70 -3.43 -8.22
CA ILE A 21 4.47 -4.66 -8.34
C ILE A 21 4.93 -4.80 -9.79
N TRP A 22 6.03 -5.49 -10.02
CA TRP A 22 6.46 -5.80 -11.37
C TRP A 22 6.14 -7.26 -11.69
N VAL A 23 5.39 -7.46 -12.76
CA VAL A 23 4.96 -8.79 -13.22
C VAL A 23 5.50 -8.99 -14.63
N ASP A 24 6.25 -10.07 -14.85
CA ASP A 24 6.79 -10.40 -16.16
C ASP A 24 5.72 -11.02 -17.09
N GLU A 25 6.10 -11.27 -18.34
CA GLU A 25 5.23 -11.85 -19.38
C GLU A 25 4.80 -13.29 -19.07
N LYS A 26 5.47 -13.95 -18.11
CA LYS A 26 5.12 -15.29 -17.61
C LYS A 26 4.18 -15.24 -16.41
N GLY A 27 3.77 -14.04 -15.98
CA GLY A 27 2.92 -13.83 -14.82
C GLY A 27 3.64 -13.97 -13.47
N ARG A 28 4.98 -13.96 -13.44
CA ARG A 28 5.76 -14.00 -12.20
C ARG A 28 5.96 -12.59 -11.66
N VAL A 29 5.80 -12.42 -10.36
CA VAL A 29 6.14 -11.18 -9.68
C VAL A 29 7.68 -11.13 -9.52
N VAL A 30 8.33 -10.21 -10.21
CA VAL A 30 9.79 -10.03 -10.18
C VAL A 30 10.27 -8.94 -9.23
N ARG A 31 9.33 -8.08 -8.78
CA ARG A 31 9.53 -7.16 -7.65
C ARG A 31 8.23 -7.07 -6.83
N PRO A 32 8.32 -7.16 -5.49
CA PRO A 32 7.16 -7.06 -4.61
C PRO A 32 6.62 -5.62 -4.53
N ALA A 33 5.57 -5.43 -3.75
CA ALA A 33 4.96 -4.13 -3.54
C ALA A 33 5.96 -3.08 -3.03
N GLU A 34 6.06 -1.98 -3.76
CA GLU A 34 6.93 -0.85 -3.44
C GLU A 34 6.27 0.48 -3.85
N PRO A 35 6.69 1.63 -3.28
CA PRO A 35 6.19 2.92 -3.71
C PRO A 35 6.49 3.18 -5.19
N ALA A 36 5.47 3.56 -5.97
CA ALA A 36 5.54 3.73 -7.43
C ALA A 36 5.34 5.20 -7.84
N TRP A 37 6.19 6.06 -7.33
CA TRP A 37 6.17 7.48 -7.66
C TRP A 37 6.77 7.75 -9.03
N THR A 38 6.29 8.81 -9.69
CA THR A 38 6.79 9.25 -11.00
C THR A 38 7.58 10.55 -10.94
N THR A 39 7.62 11.20 -9.77
CA THR A 39 8.31 12.48 -9.55
C THR A 39 9.05 12.47 -8.23
N ASP A 40 10.17 13.20 -8.19
CA ASP A 40 10.89 13.47 -6.96
C ASP A 40 10.28 14.69 -6.29
N GLN A 41 9.81 14.53 -5.07
CA GLN A 41 9.20 15.63 -4.31
C GLN A 41 9.51 15.47 -2.82
N THR A 42 9.55 16.62 -2.14
CA THR A 42 9.55 16.67 -0.68
C THR A 42 8.39 17.56 -0.24
N MET A 43 7.38 16.95 0.35
CA MET A 43 6.20 17.64 0.87
C MET A 43 6.34 17.77 2.39
N LYS A 44 6.44 19.00 2.88
CA LYS A 44 6.48 19.29 4.33
C LYS A 44 5.07 19.40 4.89
N ILE A 45 4.79 18.68 5.97
CA ILE A 45 3.48 18.66 6.65
C ILE A 45 3.74 18.80 8.16
N GLY A 46 3.68 20.02 8.65
CA GLY A 46 4.10 20.34 10.02
C GLY A 46 5.59 20.02 10.22
N ALA A 47 5.90 19.24 11.24
CA ALA A 47 7.28 18.82 11.56
C ALA A 47 7.76 17.60 10.74
N LYS A 48 6.90 16.99 9.93
CA LYS A 48 7.21 15.78 9.14
C LYS A 48 7.31 16.09 7.65
N SER A 49 7.89 15.17 6.90
CA SER A 49 7.98 15.26 5.44
C SER A 49 7.61 13.93 4.79
N ILE A 50 6.98 14.02 3.63
CA ILE A 50 6.83 12.91 2.69
C ILE A 50 7.85 13.15 1.57
N VAL A 51 8.75 12.20 1.39
CA VAL A 51 9.76 12.23 0.30
C VAL A 51 9.38 11.16 -0.71
N THR A 52 9.38 11.53 -2.00
CA THR A 52 9.14 10.61 -3.11
C THR A 52 10.36 10.55 -4.01
N GLU A 53 10.70 9.35 -4.48
CA GLU A 53 11.89 9.06 -5.29
C GLU A 53 11.46 8.51 -6.67
N GLY A 54 10.69 9.31 -7.41
CA GLY A 54 10.13 8.91 -8.70
C GLY A 54 11.17 8.70 -9.78
N THR A 55 12.23 9.52 -9.82
CA THR A 55 13.31 9.38 -10.80
C THR A 55 14.01 8.03 -10.67
N ALA A 56 14.30 7.59 -9.45
CA ALA A 56 14.93 6.30 -9.19
C ALA A 56 14.01 5.15 -9.64
N TYR A 57 12.72 5.22 -9.28
CA TYR A 57 11.73 4.22 -9.67
C TYR A 57 11.57 4.12 -11.20
N LEU A 58 11.40 5.26 -11.89
CA LEU A 58 11.24 5.28 -13.35
C LEU A 58 12.50 4.82 -14.10
N THR A 59 13.69 5.13 -13.58
CA THR A 59 14.95 4.66 -14.16
C THR A 59 15.02 3.14 -14.12
N ALA A 60 14.70 2.55 -12.98
CA ALA A 60 14.69 1.10 -12.82
C ALA A 60 13.62 0.43 -13.68
N LEU A 61 12.41 1.01 -13.74
CA LEU A 61 11.31 0.50 -14.54
C LEU A 61 11.66 0.51 -16.05
N ARG A 62 12.29 1.59 -16.54
CA ARG A 62 12.73 1.70 -17.95
C ARG A 62 13.83 0.69 -18.28
N ASP A 63 14.78 0.49 -17.36
CA ASP A 63 15.80 -0.54 -17.52
C ASP A 63 15.16 -1.93 -17.63
N TRP A 64 14.21 -2.24 -16.75
CA TRP A 64 13.50 -3.53 -16.80
C TRP A 64 12.71 -3.71 -18.10
N VAL A 65 11.99 -2.70 -18.56
CA VAL A 65 11.24 -2.76 -19.84
C VAL A 65 12.20 -3.01 -21.02
N ALA A 66 13.40 -2.41 -20.98
CA ALA A 66 14.40 -2.57 -22.06
C ALA A 66 15.12 -3.93 -22.03
N ASN A 67 15.39 -4.48 -20.84
CA ASN A 67 16.27 -5.62 -20.64
C ASN A 67 15.54 -6.90 -20.15
N GLY A 68 14.27 -6.80 -19.75
CA GLY A 68 13.48 -7.94 -19.25
C GLY A 68 14.15 -8.64 -18.08
N GLU A 69 14.26 -9.96 -18.14
CA GLU A 69 14.90 -10.79 -17.11
C GLU A 69 16.40 -10.46 -16.88
N ARG A 70 17.05 -9.77 -17.81
CA ARG A 70 18.46 -9.33 -17.68
C ARG A 70 18.62 -7.99 -17.00
N SER A 71 17.54 -7.33 -16.64
CA SER A 71 17.62 -6.09 -15.89
C SER A 71 18.25 -6.32 -14.52
N LYS A 72 19.18 -5.45 -14.16
CA LYS A 72 19.82 -5.46 -12.84
C LYS A 72 18.87 -5.16 -11.67
N PHE A 73 17.65 -4.76 -11.96
CA PHE A 73 16.61 -4.46 -10.99
C PHE A 73 15.63 -5.61 -10.77
N VAL A 74 15.70 -6.68 -11.58
CA VAL A 74 14.98 -7.93 -11.30
C VAL A 74 15.65 -8.61 -10.12
N LEU A 75 14.86 -8.98 -9.12
CA LEU A 75 15.39 -9.62 -7.91
C LEU A 75 15.65 -11.10 -8.15
N SER A 76 16.71 -11.63 -7.51
CA SER A 76 16.84 -13.09 -7.38
C SER A 76 15.75 -13.66 -6.47
N ASP A 77 15.49 -14.96 -6.56
CA ASP A 77 14.48 -15.61 -5.71
C ASP A 77 14.79 -15.45 -4.21
N GLU A 78 16.07 -15.49 -3.83
CA GLU A 78 16.51 -15.28 -2.45
C GLU A 78 16.28 -13.85 -1.99
N GLU A 79 16.55 -12.84 -2.85
CA GLU A 79 16.33 -11.45 -2.52
C GLU A 79 14.84 -11.14 -2.46
N PHE A 80 14.05 -11.69 -3.40
CA PHE A 80 12.61 -11.57 -3.38
C PHE A 80 12.02 -12.13 -2.09
N ALA A 81 12.42 -13.37 -1.70
CA ALA A 81 11.96 -14.00 -0.46
C ALA A 81 12.33 -13.22 0.80
N ARG A 82 13.46 -12.50 0.80
CA ARG A 82 13.84 -11.61 1.92
C ARG A 82 12.97 -10.38 2.03
N ARG A 83 12.46 -9.87 0.91
CA ARG A 83 11.63 -8.65 0.86
C ARG A 83 10.16 -8.91 1.10
N VAL A 84 9.67 -10.09 0.73
CA VAL A 84 8.28 -10.50 0.96
C VAL A 84 8.18 -11.15 2.34
N LYS A 85 7.58 -10.43 3.27
CA LYS A 85 7.29 -10.99 4.60
C LYS A 85 5.99 -11.77 4.55
N PRO A 86 5.95 -13.01 5.11
CA PRO A 86 4.70 -13.69 5.36
C PRO A 86 3.78 -12.82 6.21
N ARG A 87 2.50 -12.81 5.87
CA ARG A 87 1.51 -12.06 6.65
C ARG A 87 1.31 -12.70 8.01
N SER A 88 1.30 -11.88 9.04
CA SER A 88 0.95 -12.31 10.39
C SER A 88 -0.54 -12.68 10.48
N GLN A 89 -0.91 -13.43 11.52
CA GLN A 89 -2.30 -13.73 11.79
C GLN A 89 -3.13 -12.45 12.01
N ALA A 90 -2.56 -11.43 12.66
CA ALA A 90 -3.23 -10.14 12.88
C ALA A 90 -3.52 -9.43 11.56
N GLU A 91 -2.56 -9.39 10.62
CA GLU A 91 -2.77 -8.79 9.29
C GLU A 91 -3.81 -9.56 8.47
N MET A 92 -3.84 -10.89 8.55
CA MET A 92 -4.87 -11.69 7.86
C MET A 92 -6.26 -11.45 8.47
N GLU A 93 -6.35 -11.32 9.79
CA GLU A 93 -7.60 -11.01 10.49
C GLU A 93 -8.05 -9.56 10.22
N ALA A 94 -7.10 -8.62 10.09
CA ALA A 94 -7.38 -7.25 9.68
C ALA A 94 -8.06 -7.20 8.30
N ASP A 95 -7.51 -7.91 7.31
CA ASP A 95 -8.10 -7.98 5.97
C ASP A 95 -9.51 -8.60 5.97
N ALA A 96 -9.70 -9.69 6.71
CA ALA A 96 -11.01 -10.31 6.81
C ALA A 96 -12.02 -9.34 7.45
N SER A 97 -11.59 -8.60 8.48
CA SER A 97 -12.40 -7.57 9.13
C SER A 97 -12.71 -6.42 8.17
N PHE A 98 -11.72 -5.95 7.43
CA PHE A 98 -11.91 -4.89 6.43
C PHE A 98 -12.94 -5.29 5.35
N LYS A 99 -12.86 -6.51 4.82
CA LYS A 99 -13.84 -7.03 3.84
C LYS A 99 -15.25 -7.12 4.42
N LEU A 100 -15.37 -7.50 5.69
CA LEU A 100 -16.67 -7.49 6.38
C LEU A 100 -17.20 -6.06 6.57
N ALA A 101 -16.33 -5.11 6.88
CA ALA A 101 -16.72 -3.70 7.00
C ALA A 101 -17.30 -3.17 5.69
N VAL A 102 -16.60 -3.38 4.56
CA VAL A 102 -17.09 -3.00 3.23
C VAL A 102 -18.42 -3.68 2.91
N TYR A 103 -18.54 -4.98 3.16
CA TYR A 103 -19.79 -5.73 2.94
C TYR A 103 -20.96 -5.16 3.74
N PHE A 104 -20.79 -4.89 5.04
CA PHE A 104 -21.87 -4.35 5.87
C PHE A 104 -22.24 -2.92 5.49
N HIS A 105 -21.25 -2.13 5.07
CA HIS A 105 -21.50 -0.79 4.53
C HIS A 105 -22.37 -0.86 3.26
N GLU A 106 -22.04 -1.73 2.31
CA GLU A 106 -22.83 -1.95 1.08
C GLU A 106 -24.26 -2.43 1.39
N LYS A 107 -24.47 -3.10 2.53
CA LYS A 107 -25.78 -3.53 3.00
C LYS A 107 -26.53 -2.49 3.84
N GLY A 108 -25.95 -1.30 4.02
CA GLY A 108 -26.54 -0.23 4.84
C GLY A 108 -26.47 -0.48 6.35
N ASN A 109 -25.75 -1.50 6.82
CA ASN A 109 -25.54 -1.77 8.23
C ASN A 109 -24.31 -1.04 8.74
N ASN A 110 -24.47 0.26 9.01
CA ASN A 110 -23.36 1.14 9.38
C ASN A 110 -22.72 0.77 10.72
N ASP A 111 -23.48 0.27 11.69
CA ASP A 111 -22.95 -0.10 13.01
C ASP A 111 -21.95 -1.27 12.90
N LEU A 112 -22.32 -2.30 12.16
CA LEU A 112 -21.40 -3.42 11.90
C LEU A 112 -20.24 -3.00 11.02
N ALA A 113 -20.45 -2.14 10.03
CA ALA A 113 -19.37 -1.60 9.19
C ALA A 113 -18.33 -0.90 10.06
N GLN A 114 -18.74 0.03 10.91
CA GLN A 114 -17.84 0.76 11.82
C GLN A 114 -17.10 -0.18 12.79
N LYS A 115 -17.80 -1.14 13.37
CA LYS A 115 -17.20 -2.14 14.26
C LYS A 115 -16.04 -2.89 13.55
N TYR A 116 -16.25 -3.33 12.32
CA TYR A 116 -15.25 -4.10 11.60
C TYR A 116 -14.13 -3.24 11.02
N TRP A 117 -14.37 -1.97 10.63
CA TRP A 117 -13.31 -1.02 10.31
C TRP A 117 -12.40 -0.75 11.51
N ALA A 118 -12.97 -0.40 12.65
CA ALA A 118 -12.19 -0.18 13.86
C ALA A 118 -11.34 -1.40 14.24
N LYS A 119 -11.87 -2.62 14.04
CA LYS A 119 -11.12 -3.86 14.25
C LYS A 119 -9.97 -4.01 13.26
N ALA A 120 -10.21 -3.79 11.96
CA ALA A 120 -9.17 -3.87 10.94
C ALA A 120 -8.03 -2.87 11.19
N GLU A 121 -8.39 -1.63 11.48
CA GLU A 121 -7.44 -0.55 11.77
C GLU A 121 -6.62 -0.79 13.04
N SER A 122 -7.21 -1.42 14.06
CA SER A 122 -6.48 -1.76 15.29
C SER A 122 -5.52 -2.93 15.11
N LEU A 123 -5.84 -3.90 14.26
CA LEU A 123 -5.02 -5.08 14.01
C LEU A 123 -3.86 -4.80 13.04
N ASN A 124 -4.05 -3.88 12.10
CA ASN A 124 -3.03 -3.46 11.14
C ASN A 124 -3.09 -1.94 10.91
N PRO A 125 -2.62 -1.13 11.87
CA PRO A 125 -2.71 0.32 11.82
C PRO A 125 -1.87 0.96 10.71
N ASP A 126 -0.91 0.24 10.15
CA ASP A 126 -0.02 0.73 9.10
C ASP A 126 -0.61 0.57 7.69
N ASP A 127 -1.71 -0.14 7.54
CA ASP A 127 -2.44 -0.23 6.28
C ASP A 127 -3.35 0.99 6.08
N TRP A 128 -2.84 1.95 5.30
CA TRP A 128 -3.54 3.19 5.00
C TRP A 128 -4.77 3.00 4.12
N ASN A 129 -4.91 1.87 3.42
CA ASN A 129 -6.08 1.60 2.57
C ASN A 129 -7.33 1.42 3.42
N TYR A 130 -7.23 0.80 4.60
CA TYR A 130 -8.37 0.65 5.50
C TYR A 130 -8.93 2.00 5.94
N HIS A 131 -8.03 2.89 6.39
CA HIS A 131 -8.38 4.24 6.82
C HIS A 131 -8.94 5.07 5.66
N ARG A 132 -8.30 5.01 4.48
CA ARG A 132 -8.75 5.76 3.30
C ARG A 132 -10.16 5.33 2.86
N GLN A 133 -10.46 4.04 2.91
CA GLN A 133 -11.79 3.53 2.57
C GLN A 133 -12.84 4.03 3.57
N ASP A 134 -12.59 3.94 4.88
CA ASP A 134 -13.49 4.48 5.91
C ASP A 134 -13.71 5.99 5.71
N TRP A 135 -12.64 6.74 5.51
CA TRP A 135 -12.73 8.19 5.32
C TRP A 135 -13.40 8.61 4.01
N SER A 136 -13.41 7.76 3.00
CA SER A 136 -14.11 8.05 1.73
C SER A 136 -15.61 8.22 1.91
N PHE A 137 -16.17 7.68 2.98
CA PHE A 137 -17.58 7.84 3.33
C PHE A 137 -17.88 9.09 4.16
N THR A 138 -16.84 9.79 4.61
CA THR A 138 -16.93 11.08 5.32
C THR A 138 -15.94 12.08 4.71
N PRO A 139 -16.12 12.45 3.42
CA PRO A 139 -15.12 13.21 2.65
C PRO A 139 -14.81 14.60 3.24
N ASP A 140 -15.76 15.23 3.89
CA ASP A 140 -15.61 16.48 4.62
C ASP A 140 -14.66 16.40 5.82
N GLN A 141 -14.49 15.22 6.39
CA GLN A 141 -13.61 14.96 7.53
C GLN A 141 -12.31 14.23 7.13
N ALA A 142 -12.24 13.68 5.92
CA ALA A 142 -11.15 12.83 5.47
C ALA A 142 -9.76 13.50 5.62
N GLY A 143 -9.64 14.76 5.22
CA GLY A 143 -8.39 15.52 5.32
C GLY A 143 -7.93 15.71 6.76
N LYS A 144 -8.86 16.01 7.68
CA LYS A 144 -8.58 16.18 9.10
C LYS A 144 -8.13 14.86 9.74
N LYS A 145 -8.89 13.78 9.50
CA LYS A 145 -8.58 12.43 10.01
C LYS A 145 -7.22 11.95 9.49
N TRP A 146 -6.94 12.18 8.20
CA TRP A 146 -5.64 11.87 7.62
C TRP A 146 -4.49 12.62 8.32
N LEU A 147 -4.65 13.93 8.49
CA LEU A 147 -3.62 14.76 9.12
C LEU A 147 -3.35 14.34 10.57
N GLU A 148 -4.40 14.07 11.35
CA GLU A 148 -4.28 13.61 12.72
C GLU A 148 -3.53 12.27 12.83
N LYS A 149 -3.84 11.31 11.95
CA LYS A 149 -3.13 10.02 11.88
C LYS A 149 -1.68 10.24 11.43
N PHE A 150 -1.45 11.05 10.40
CA PHE A 150 -0.12 11.32 9.87
C PHE A 150 0.79 11.97 10.93
N GLN A 151 0.26 12.90 11.72
CA GLN A 151 1.03 13.53 12.81
C GLN A 151 1.44 12.57 13.91
N LYS A 152 0.61 11.56 14.19
CA LYS A 152 0.86 10.50 15.18
C LYS A 152 1.72 9.36 14.65
N LEU A 153 1.97 9.30 13.34
CA LEU A 153 2.73 8.22 12.71
C LEU A 153 4.15 8.16 13.31
N ASP A 154 4.51 6.99 13.82
CA ASP A 154 5.87 6.70 14.22
C ASP A 154 6.59 5.99 13.05
N GLY A 155 7.43 6.72 12.33
CA GLY A 155 8.11 6.22 11.15
C GLY A 155 7.71 6.90 9.84
N SER A 156 7.84 6.18 8.73
CA SER A 156 7.62 6.70 7.38
C SER A 156 6.21 6.42 6.88
N TYR A 157 5.62 7.40 6.19
CA TYR A 157 4.29 7.27 5.56
C TYR A 157 4.24 6.25 4.42
N TYR A 158 5.35 6.06 3.73
CA TYR A 158 5.53 5.00 2.74
C TYR A 158 6.67 4.08 3.17
N PRO A 159 6.63 2.79 2.80
CA PRO A 159 7.80 1.96 2.87
C PRO A 159 8.97 2.62 2.12
N LYS A 160 10.19 2.35 2.56
CA LYS A 160 11.35 2.86 1.84
C LYS A 160 11.44 2.21 0.47
N LEU A 161 11.60 3.01 -0.57
CA LEU A 161 11.92 2.50 -1.90
C LEU A 161 13.34 1.90 -1.89
N ASP A 162 13.46 0.61 -2.15
CA ASP A 162 14.73 -0.09 -2.23
C ASP A 162 15.04 -0.50 -3.68
N ILE A 163 15.26 0.52 -4.49
CA ILE A 163 15.69 0.41 -5.89
C ILE A 163 17.21 0.50 -5.95
N LYS A 164 17.88 -0.58 -5.55
CA LYS A 164 19.31 -0.73 -5.76
C LYS A 164 19.54 -1.74 -6.88
N PRO A 165 20.54 -1.47 -7.74
CA PRO A 165 20.97 -2.45 -8.74
C PRO A 165 21.57 -3.67 -8.07
#